data_34d95df9552ef0de4904310d2376cb4a
#
_entry.id   34d95df9552ef0de4904310d2376cb4a
#
_cell.length_a   1.000
_cell.length_b   1.000
_cell.length_c   1.000
_cell.angle_alpha   90.00
_cell.angle_beta   90.00
_cell.angle_gamma   90.00
#
_symmetry.space_group_name_H-M   'P 1'
#
loop_
_entity.id
_entity.type
_entity.pdbx_description
1 polymer ?
#
loop_
_entity_poly.entity_id
_entity_poly.type
_entity_poly.pdbx_seq_one_letter_code
_entity_poly.pdbx_strand_id
1 'polypeptide(L)'
;GLMLRSGNDAAVALAIALGGSVEGFAAQMNERAAQLGLAHTHFTNPHGLPAEGHYTSALDLARITCAAYENAAFRRIVQTEYAVIPWTGHEFDRAMRNKNKLLTAYEGANGVKTGYTKAAGRCLVSGAERDGMQLIAVTLNAPDMWRDAAALLDYGFAAYEMREVLSMGEIVGSVPCADAQGGALPVAAATAGRIPLKAGEEPFLRLILPESVSSPVAQGQFLGYAILGTGEEELARVPLRAAAQAVRPRWTYGRSLQRVLAHWFAADDSQRE
;
A
#
# COMPACT_ATOMS: atom_id res chain seq x y z
N GLY A 1 14.03 -14.83 -15.46
CA GLY A 1 13.82 -14.81 -16.93
C GLY A 1 12.78 -13.80 -17.35
N LEU A 2 11.55 -13.91 -16.85
CA LEU A 2 10.42 -13.06 -17.26
C LEU A 2 10.71 -11.56 -17.05
N MET A 3 11.06 -11.14 -15.86
CA MET A 3 11.19 -9.72 -15.53
C MET A 3 12.43 -9.08 -16.12
N LEU A 4 13.61 -9.71 -16.01
CA LEU A 4 14.86 -9.12 -16.49
C LEU A 4 15.02 -9.21 -18.01
N ARG A 5 14.62 -10.34 -18.61
CA ARG A 5 14.84 -10.63 -20.04
C ARG A 5 13.59 -10.55 -20.90
N SER A 6 12.40 -10.39 -20.29
CA SER A 6 11.12 -10.45 -20.99
C SER A 6 10.91 -11.79 -21.73
N GLY A 7 11.22 -12.91 -21.04
CA GLY A 7 11.06 -14.26 -21.61
C GLY A 7 9.58 -14.61 -21.76
N ASN A 8 9.09 -14.72 -22.99
CA ASN A 8 7.72 -15.14 -23.26
C ASN A 8 7.49 -16.61 -22.86
N ASP A 9 8.50 -17.45 -23.04
CA ASP A 9 8.57 -18.83 -22.56
C ASP A 9 8.40 -18.94 -21.05
N ALA A 10 9.10 -18.07 -20.31
CA ALA A 10 8.97 -17.99 -18.86
C ALA A 10 7.56 -17.53 -18.43
N ALA A 11 6.95 -16.58 -19.16
CA ALA A 11 5.57 -16.16 -18.90
C ALA A 11 4.58 -17.31 -19.10
N VAL A 12 4.70 -18.05 -20.19
CA VAL A 12 3.84 -19.21 -20.50
C VAL A 12 4.04 -20.32 -19.47
N ALA A 13 5.29 -20.62 -19.09
CA ALA A 13 5.58 -21.66 -18.09
C ALA A 13 4.94 -21.31 -16.73
N LEU A 14 5.06 -20.05 -16.28
CA LEU A 14 4.41 -19.58 -15.05
C LEU A 14 2.87 -19.62 -15.16
N ALA A 15 2.32 -19.23 -16.31
CA ALA A 15 0.88 -19.27 -16.53
C ALA A 15 0.32 -20.69 -16.44
N ILE A 16 0.98 -21.66 -17.06
CA ILE A 16 0.58 -23.07 -16.98
C ILE A 16 0.70 -23.59 -15.55
N ALA A 17 1.81 -23.26 -14.86
CA ALA A 17 2.03 -23.74 -13.50
C ALA A 17 1.02 -23.18 -12.49
N LEU A 18 0.56 -21.94 -12.66
CA LEU A 18 -0.32 -21.24 -11.71
C LEU A 18 -1.80 -21.30 -12.13
N GLY A 19 -2.08 -21.24 -13.42
CA GLY A 19 -3.44 -21.18 -13.96
C GLY A 19 -3.90 -22.46 -14.67
N GLY A 20 -3.04 -23.48 -14.74
CA GLY A 20 -3.32 -24.73 -15.44
C GLY A 20 -3.20 -24.63 -16.96
N SER A 21 -3.44 -23.44 -17.52
CA SER A 21 -3.28 -23.11 -18.95
C SER A 21 -3.01 -21.62 -19.12
N VAL A 22 -2.68 -21.20 -20.34
CA VAL A 22 -2.52 -19.77 -20.69
C VAL A 22 -3.86 -19.03 -20.51
N GLU A 23 -4.96 -19.62 -20.95
CA GLU A 23 -6.32 -19.07 -20.85
C GLU A 23 -6.78 -19.01 -19.38
N GLY A 24 -6.51 -20.06 -18.60
CA GLY A 24 -6.83 -20.11 -17.17
C GLY A 24 -6.08 -19.04 -16.39
N PHE A 25 -4.82 -18.79 -16.71
CA PHE A 25 -4.06 -17.71 -16.07
C PHE A 25 -4.52 -16.33 -16.55
N ALA A 26 -4.85 -16.14 -17.83
CA ALA A 26 -5.43 -14.90 -18.34
C ALA A 26 -6.76 -14.58 -17.65
N ALA A 27 -7.59 -15.58 -17.35
CA ALA A 27 -8.81 -15.39 -16.56
C ALA A 27 -8.50 -14.88 -15.14
N GLN A 28 -7.50 -15.44 -14.46
CA GLN A 28 -7.05 -14.95 -13.14
C GLN A 28 -6.51 -13.52 -13.20
N MET A 29 -5.76 -13.17 -14.27
CA MET A 29 -5.28 -11.79 -14.49
C MET A 29 -6.46 -10.83 -14.64
N ASN A 30 -7.51 -11.20 -15.38
CA ASN A 30 -8.71 -10.38 -15.57
C ASN A 30 -9.54 -10.27 -14.27
N GLU A 31 -9.66 -11.34 -13.49
CA GLU A 31 -10.27 -11.28 -12.17
C GLU A 31 -9.52 -10.30 -11.25
N ARG A 32 -8.18 -10.34 -11.25
CA ARG A 32 -7.39 -9.40 -10.48
C ARG A 32 -7.53 -7.97 -10.99
N ALA A 33 -7.61 -7.77 -12.30
CA ALA A 33 -7.88 -6.46 -12.89
C ALA A 33 -9.22 -5.89 -12.41
N ALA A 34 -10.28 -6.72 -12.38
CA ALA A 34 -11.59 -6.31 -11.87
C ALA A 34 -11.55 -5.96 -10.37
N GLN A 35 -10.85 -6.75 -9.53
CA GLN A 35 -10.65 -6.46 -8.10
C GLN A 35 -9.93 -5.13 -7.85
N LEU A 36 -9.03 -4.73 -8.76
CA LEU A 36 -8.32 -3.46 -8.72
C LEU A 36 -9.10 -2.30 -9.34
N GLY A 37 -10.31 -2.54 -9.84
CA GLY A 37 -11.16 -1.53 -10.48
C GLY A 37 -10.62 -1.01 -11.82
N LEU A 38 -9.93 -1.85 -12.60
CA LEU A 38 -9.30 -1.47 -13.87
C LEU A 38 -10.34 -1.52 -15.00
N ALA A 39 -10.82 -0.36 -15.42
CA ALA A 39 -11.88 -0.26 -16.41
C ALA A 39 -11.39 -0.38 -17.87
N HIS A 40 -10.09 -0.20 -18.11
CA HIS A 40 -9.49 -0.15 -19.45
C HIS A 40 -8.39 -1.19 -19.63
N THR A 41 -8.57 -2.39 -19.03
CA THR A 41 -7.60 -3.47 -19.11
C THR A 41 -8.29 -4.80 -19.32
N HIS A 42 -7.79 -5.57 -20.30
CA HIS A 42 -8.17 -6.95 -20.52
C HIS A 42 -6.98 -7.76 -21.03
N PHE A 43 -6.74 -8.90 -20.40
CA PHE A 43 -5.65 -9.80 -20.70
C PHE A 43 -6.16 -11.05 -21.44
N THR A 44 -5.51 -11.40 -22.56
CA THR A 44 -5.76 -12.65 -23.30
C THR A 44 -4.57 -13.59 -23.23
N ASN A 45 -3.41 -13.08 -22.79
CA ASN A 45 -2.19 -13.87 -22.64
C ASN A 45 -1.27 -13.26 -21.55
N PRO A 46 -0.30 -14.04 -21.01
CA PRO A 46 0.60 -13.58 -19.93
C PRO A 46 1.85 -12.83 -20.41
N HIS A 47 2.13 -12.80 -21.73
CA HIS A 47 3.39 -12.30 -22.28
C HIS A 47 3.26 -10.98 -23.03
N GLY A 48 2.04 -10.49 -23.31
CA GLY A 48 1.81 -9.19 -23.93
C GLY A 48 2.02 -9.15 -25.44
N LEU A 49 2.08 -10.28 -26.13
CA LEU A 49 2.03 -10.28 -27.60
C LEU A 49 0.63 -9.87 -28.08
N PRO A 50 0.54 -9.16 -29.22
CA PRO A 50 -0.72 -8.71 -29.76
C PRO A 50 -1.72 -9.87 -29.96
N ALA A 51 -2.91 -9.68 -29.43
CA ALA A 51 -4.04 -10.58 -29.61
C ALA A 51 -5.33 -9.75 -29.58
N GLU A 52 -6.38 -10.24 -30.20
CA GLU A 52 -7.68 -9.59 -30.15
C GLU A 52 -8.16 -9.48 -28.71
N GLY A 53 -8.65 -8.30 -28.32
CA GLY A 53 -9.10 -8.05 -26.95
C GLY A 53 -7.98 -7.88 -25.90
N HIS A 54 -6.69 -7.85 -26.28
CA HIS A 54 -5.59 -7.62 -25.35
C HIS A 54 -5.21 -6.13 -25.31
N TYR A 55 -5.62 -5.43 -24.24
CA TYR A 55 -5.41 -3.99 -24.11
C TYR A 55 -5.24 -3.55 -22.65
N THR A 56 -4.68 -2.37 -22.47
CA THR A 56 -4.57 -1.67 -21.19
C THR A 56 -4.46 -0.17 -21.40
N SER A 57 -4.47 0.60 -20.31
CA SER A 57 -4.19 2.04 -20.29
C SER A 57 -2.99 2.38 -19.40
N ALA A 58 -2.44 3.58 -19.55
CA ALA A 58 -1.34 4.04 -18.70
C ALA A 58 -1.75 4.11 -17.23
N LEU A 59 -2.96 4.58 -16.94
CA LEU A 59 -3.48 4.65 -15.58
C LEU A 59 -3.65 3.26 -14.96
N ASP A 60 -4.20 2.31 -15.71
CA ASP A 60 -4.40 0.96 -15.20
C ASP A 60 -3.06 0.24 -14.95
N LEU A 61 -2.06 0.43 -15.84
CA LEU A 61 -0.71 -0.10 -15.60
C LEU A 61 -0.06 0.52 -14.35
N ALA A 62 -0.27 1.81 -14.11
CA ALA A 62 0.19 2.45 -12.87
C ALA A 62 -0.47 1.81 -11.64
N ARG A 63 -1.79 1.61 -11.64
CA ARG A 63 -2.53 0.95 -10.55
C ARG A 63 -2.09 -0.49 -10.31
N ILE A 64 -1.90 -1.27 -11.38
CA ILE A 64 -1.33 -2.62 -11.30
C ILE A 64 0.03 -2.58 -10.64
N THR A 65 0.87 -1.63 -11.02
CA THR A 65 2.22 -1.48 -10.48
C THR A 65 2.19 -1.08 -9.01
N CYS A 66 1.34 -0.16 -8.60
CA CYS A 66 1.14 0.19 -7.19
C CYS A 66 0.79 -1.05 -6.36
N ALA A 67 -0.20 -1.84 -6.79
CA ALA A 67 -0.57 -3.08 -6.12
C ALA A 67 0.58 -4.11 -6.09
N ALA A 68 1.36 -4.22 -7.17
CA ALA A 68 2.51 -5.11 -7.22
C ALA A 68 3.66 -4.67 -6.30
N TYR A 69 3.85 -3.37 -6.10
CA TYR A 69 4.87 -2.83 -5.19
C TYR A 69 4.60 -3.13 -3.70
N GLU A 70 3.37 -3.51 -3.32
CA GLU A 70 3.09 -4.02 -1.97
C GLU A 70 3.83 -5.34 -1.69
N ASN A 71 4.17 -6.10 -2.75
CA ASN A 71 4.89 -7.35 -2.64
C ASN A 71 6.41 -7.14 -2.63
N ALA A 72 7.07 -7.45 -1.51
CA ALA A 72 8.51 -7.28 -1.35
C ALA A 72 9.34 -8.14 -2.33
N ALA A 73 8.86 -9.34 -2.72
CA ALA A 73 9.55 -10.16 -3.71
C ALA A 73 9.48 -9.54 -5.11
N PHE A 74 8.34 -8.94 -5.48
CA PHE A 74 8.21 -8.21 -6.73
C PHE A 74 9.20 -7.04 -6.78
N ARG A 75 9.22 -6.16 -5.75
CA ARG A 75 10.17 -5.05 -5.66
C ARG A 75 11.60 -5.51 -5.84
N ARG A 76 12.03 -6.55 -5.11
CA ARG A 76 13.38 -7.11 -5.21
C ARG A 76 13.72 -7.58 -6.63
N ILE A 77 12.77 -8.22 -7.32
CA ILE A 77 13.00 -8.75 -8.67
C ILE A 77 13.11 -7.62 -9.69
N VAL A 78 12.20 -6.65 -9.68
CA VAL A 78 12.16 -5.60 -10.70
C VAL A 78 13.32 -4.60 -10.61
N GLN A 79 13.87 -4.39 -9.42
CA GLN A 79 15.05 -3.55 -9.20
C GLN A 79 16.38 -4.25 -9.48
N THR A 80 16.37 -5.59 -9.71
CA THR A 80 17.59 -6.34 -9.96
C THR A 80 18.16 -5.97 -11.34
N GLU A 81 19.36 -5.40 -11.37
CA GLU A 81 20.06 -5.03 -12.59
C GLU A 81 20.67 -6.23 -13.31
N TYR A 82 21.24 -7.16 -12.53
CA TYR A 82 21.95 -8.33 -13.03
C TYR A 82 21.73 -9.53 -12.11
N ALA A 83 21.53 -10.68 -12.72
CA ALA A 83 21.40 -11.94 -11.99
C ALA A 83 22.06 -13.09 -12.78
N VAL A 84 22.63 -14.04 -12.06
CA VAL A 84 23.11 -15.31 -12.60
C VAL A 84 22.24 -16.41 -11.97
N ILE A 85 21.69 -17.27 -12.83
CA ILE A 85 20.89 -18.41 -12.36
C ILE A 85 21.47 -19.72 -12.94
N PRO A 86 21.37 -20.83 -12.20
CA PRO A 86 21.81 -22.13 -12.70
C PRO A 86 21.14 -22.48 -14.03
N TRP A 87 21.93 -23.05 -14.94
CA TRP A 87 21.41 -23.56 -16.21
C TRP A 87 21.65 -25.07 -16.29
N THR A 88 20.68 -25.82 -15.73
CA THR A 88 20.76 -27.27 -15.66
C THR A 88 21.04 -27.88 -17.04
N GLY A 89 22.03 -28.79 -17.10
CA GLY A 89 22.45 -29.45 -18.34
C GLY A 89 23.47 -28.66 -19.19
N HIS A 90 23.99 -27.54 -18.67
CA HIS A 90 25.04 -26.75 -19.32
C HIS A 90 26.25 -26.58 -18.38
N GLU A 91 27.43 -26.36 -18.97
CA GLU A 91 28.68 -26.12 -18.21
C GLU A 91 28.77 -24.71 -17.61
N PHE A 92 27.86 -23.83 -17.96
CA PHE A 92 27.83 -22.43 -17.51
C PHE A 92 26.45 -22.00 -17.07
N ASP A 93 26.41 -21.07 -16.16
CA ASP A 93 25.19 -20.47 -15.63
C ASP A 93 24.62 -19.40 -16.56
N ARG A 94 23.34 -19.12 -16.44
CA ARG A 94 22.65 -18.14 -17.27
C ARG A 94 22.75 -16.75 -16.66
N ALA A 95 23.56 -15.88 -17.27
CA ALA A 95 23.70 -14.48 -16.91
C ALA A 95 22.60 -13.63 -17.56
N MET A 96 21.93 -12.83 -16.75
CA MET A 96 20.82 -11.99 -17.19
C MET A 96 21.00 -10.54 -16.73
N ARG A 97 21.09 -9.62 -17.68
CA ARG A 97 21.03 -8.18 -17.41
C ARG A 97 19.62 -7.68 -17.65
N ASN A 98 19.08 -6.87 -16.73
CA ASN A 98 17.77 -6.24 -16.87
C ASN A 98 17.76 -5.33 -18.11
N LYS A 99 16.65 -5.36 -18.86
CA LYS A 99 16.46 -4.50 -20.03
C LYS A 99 16.11 -3.06 -19.67
N ASN A 100 15.70 -2.81 -18.41
CA ASN A 100 15.38 -1.47 -17.94
C ASN A 100 16.66 -0.66 -17.69
N LYS A 101 16.97 0.27 -18.61
CA LYS A 101 18.17 1.12 -18.53
C LYS A 101 18.08 2.17 -17.42
N LEU A 102 16.88 2.56 -16.97
CA LEU A 102 16.74 3.56 -15.91
C LEU A 102 17.31 3.08 -14.57
N LEU A 103 17.36 1.77 -14.31
CA LEU A 103 17.95 1.23 -13.08
C LEU A 103 19.39 1.72 -12.84
N THR A 104 20.14 1.98 -13.91
CA THR A 104 21.53 2.48 -13.81
C THR A 104 21.69 3.94 -14.23
N ALA A 105 20.67 4.54 -14.86
CA ALA A 105 20.77 5.86 -15.48
C ALA A 105 19.94 6.95 -14.75
N TYR A 106 19.06 6.57 -13.83
CA TYR A 106 18.19 7.50 -13.12
C TYR A 106 18.27 7.28 -11.61
N GLU A 107 18.53 8.33 -10.86
CA GLU A 107 18.66 8.28 -9.41
C GLU A 107 17.38 7.83 -8.72
N GLY A 108 17.49 6.84 -7.84
CA GLY A 108 16.37 6.24 -7.13
C GLY A 108 15.56 5.25 -7.95
N ALA A 109 15.90 4.98 -9.22
CA ALA A 109 15.16 4.03 -10.05
C ALA A 109 15.18 2.62 -9.43
N ASN A 110 13.99 2.01 -9.28
CA ASN A 110 13.81 0.72 -8.63
C ASN A 110 12.84 -0.22 -9.39
N GLY A 111 12.57 0.02 -10.66
CA GLY A 111 11.73 -0.83 -11.52
C GLY A 111 11.33 -0.14 -12.81
N VAL A 112 10.47 -0.67 -13.62
CA VAL A 112 9.69 -1.90 -13.43
C VAL A 112 9.85 -2.82 -14.63
N LYS A 113 9.30 -2.42 -15.83
CA LYS A 113 9.27 -3.30 -17.00
C LYS A 113 9.20 -2.53 -18.31
N THR A 114 10.01 -3.00 -19.28
CA THR A 114 9.97 -2.55 -20.67
C THR A 114 9.04 -3.43 -21.50
N GLY A 115 8.40 -2.84 -22.51
CA GLY A 115 7.59 -3.56 -23.49
C GLY A 115 7.83 -3.03 -24.91
N TYR A 116 7.76 -3.91 -25.90
CA TYR A 116 7.78 -3.53 -27.30
C TYR A 116 7.05 -4.56 -28.16
N THR A 117 6.16 -4.09 -28.98
CA THR A 117 5.64 -4.81 -30.15
C THR A 117 5.50 -3.82 -31.31
N LYS A 118 5.41 -4.30 -32.55
CA LYS A 118 5.17 -3.40 -33.69
C LYS A 118 3.86 -2.62 -33.56
N ALA A 119 2.84 -3.24 -32.97
CA ALA A 119 1.52 -2.64 -32.79
C ALA A 119 1.50 -1.62 -31.64
N ALA A 120 2.10 -1.94 -30.49
CA ALA A 120 2.08 -1.10 -29.29
C ALA A 120 3.19 -0.02 -29.26
N GLY A 121 4.22 -0.13 -30.10
CA GLY A 121 5.38 0.71 -30.02
C GLY A 121 6.25 0.42 -28.78
N ARG A 122 7.08 1.38 -28.38
CA ARG A 122 7.93 1.29 -27.20
C ARG A 122 7.13 1.69 -25.96
N CYS A 123 7.10 0.84 -24.94
CA CYS A 123 6.39 1.06 -23.70
C CYS A 123 7.31 0.84 -22.50
N LEU A 124 7.14 1.63 -21.46
CA LEU A 124 7.89 1.50 -20.22
C LEU A 124 6.98 1.83 -19.04
N VAL A 125 6.97 0.95 -18.06
CA VAL A 125 6.59 1.27 -16.70
C VAL A 125 7.88 1.44 -15.91
N SER A 126 8.07 2.59 -15.29
CA SER A 126 9.23 2.92 -14.46
C SER A 126 8.81 3.28 -13.06
N GLY A 127 9.64 2.93 -12.07
CA GLY A 127 9.50 3.32 -10.68
C GLY A 127 10.78 3.98 -10.20
N ALA A 128 10.65 4.97 -9.33
CA ALA A 128 11.77 5.55 -8.59
C ALA A 128 11.33 5.99 -7.20
N GLU A 129 12.23 5.89 -6.22
CA GLU A 129 12.00 6.30 -4.85
C GLU A 129 13.07 7.29 -4.42
N ARG A 130 12.64 8.44 -3.84
CA ARG A 130 13.49 9.45 -3.20
C ARG A 130 12.82 9.92 -1.93
N ASP A 131 13.56 10.02 -0.84
CA ASP A 131 13.10 10.52 0.46
C ASP A 131 11.82 9.86 1.00
N GLY A 132 11.63 8.56 0.63
CA GLY A 132 10.46 7.78 0.99
C GLY A 132 9.22 8.02 0.11
N MET A 133 9.35 8.79 -0.97
CA MET A 133 8.31 8.96 -1.99
C MET A 133 8.56 8.03 -3.15
N GLN A 134 7.68 7.03 -3.33
CA GLN A 134 7.70 6.14 -4.48
C GLN A 134 6.85 6.73 -5.61
N LEU A 135 7.45 6.97 -6.76
CA LEU A 135 6.76 7.38 -7.97
C LEU A 135 6.73 6.25 -9.00
N ILE A 136 5.66 6.23 -9.79
CA ILE A 136 5.51 5.35 -10.94
C ILE A 136 5.16 6.19 -12.16
N ALA A 137 5.93 6.06 -13.23
CA ALA A 137 5.66 6.69 -14.50
C ALA A 137 5.42 5.62 -15.58
N VAL A 138 4.42 5.85 -16.42
CA VAL A 138 4.03 4.94 -17.50
C VAL A 138 4.08 5.69 -18.83
N THR A 139 4.87 5.19 -19.77
CA THR A 139 4.91 5.68 -21.15
C THR A 139 4.48 4.58 -22.10
N LEU A 140 3.54 4.89 -22.99
CA LEU A 140 3.02 3.98 -24.00
C LEU A 140 3.23 4.56 -25.38
N ASN A 141 3.68 3.73 -26.33
CA ASN A 141 4.00 4.14 -27.70
C ASN A 141 4.91 5.39 -27.76
N ALA A 142 5.92 5.42 -26.89
CA ALA A 142 6.85 6.55 -26.74
C ALA A 142 8.18 6.24 -27.43
N PRO A 143 8.52 6.89 -28.54
CA PRO A 143 9.78 6.63 -29.26
C PRO A 143 11.02 6.80 -28.37
N ASP A 144 11.02 7.79 -27.48
CA ASP A 144 12.06 8.05 -26.49
C ASP A 144 11.58 7.75 -25.06
N MET A 145 11.10 6.54 -24.83
CA MET A 145 10.47 6.12 -23.56
C MET A 145 11.35 6.36 -22.33
N TRP A 146 12.69 6.38 -22.49
CA TRP A 146 13.61 6.59 -21.38
C TRP A 146 13.63 8.05 -20.92
N ARG A 147 13.76 8.98 -21.87
CA ARG A 147 13.72 10.41 -21.60
C ARG A 147 12.34 10.84 -21.09
N ASP A 148 11.28 10.34 -21.74
CA ASP A 148 9.91 10.69 -21.37
C ASP A 148 9.56 10.17 -19.96
N ALA A 149 9.99 8.96 -19.61
CA ALA A 149 9.81 8.42 -18.26
C ALA A 149 10.62 9.19 -17.21
N ALA A 150 11.88 9.55 -17.51
CA ALA A 150 12.70 10.37 -16.62
C ALA A 150 12.05 11.74 -16.38
N ALA A 151 11.57 12.39 -17.43
CA ALA A 151 10.90 13.70 -17.33
C ALA A 151 9.61 13.64 -16.49
N LEU A 152 8.83 12.54 -16.59
CA LEU A 152 7.65 12.32 -15.76
C LEU A 152 8.03 12.12 -14.29
N LEU A 153 9.08 11.38 -13.99
CA LEU A 153 9.58 11.17 -12.63
C LEU A 153 10.12 12.49 -12.05
N ASP A 154 10.91 13.25 -12.84
CA ASP A 154 11.41 14.57 -12.43
C ASP A 154 10.27 15.53 -12.12
N TYR A 155 9.23 15.56 -12.98
CA TYR A 155 8.01 16.34 -12.72
C TYR A 155 7.36 15.94 -11.40
N GLY A 156 7.21 14.64 -11.13
CA GLY A 156 6.60 14.15 -9.89
C GLY A 156 7.41 14.54 -8.66
N PHE A 157 8.73 14.35 -8.67
CA PHE A 157 9.59 14.74 -7.54
C PHE A 157 9.72 16.26 -7.35
N ALA A 158 9.56 17.04 -8.40
CA ALA A 158 9.52 18.50 -8.31
C ALA A 158 8.15 19.04 -7.83
N ALA A 159 7.07 18.33 -8.17
CA ALA A 159 5.70 18.77 -7.87
C ALA A 159 5.23 18.38 -6.47
N TYR A 160 5.78 17.31 -5.89
CA TYR A 160 5.33 16.75 -4.61
C TYR A 160 6.48 16.64 -3.61
N GLU A 161 6.16 16.83 -2.35
CA GLU A 161 7.06 16.64 -1.21
C GLU A 161 6.41 15.70 -0.19
N MET A 162 7.19 14.78 0.38
CA MET A 162 6.70 13.92 1.46
C MET A 162 6.66 14.70 2.77
N ARG A 163 5.45 15.01 3.26
CA ARG A 163 5.23 15.67 4.54
C ARG A 163 4.80 14.69 5.62
N GLU A 164 5.43 14.78 6.78
CA GLU A 164 4.97 14.09 7.98
C GLU A 164 3.81 14.88 8.59
N VAL A 165 2.62 14.28 8.58
CA VAL A 165 1.37 14.88 9.08
C VAL A 165 1.05 14.36 10.48
N LEU A 166 1.59 13.19 10.83
CA LEU A 166 1.35 12.52 12.09
C LEU A 166 2.62 11.79 12.53
N SER A 167 3.13 12.13 13.72
CA SER A 167 4.33 11.49 14.24
C SER A 167 4.01 10.17 14.95
N MET A 168 4.95 9.23 14.93
CA MET A 168 4.81 7.98 15.67
C MET A 168 4.69 8.24 17.17
N GLY A 169 3.68 7.67 17.83
CA GLY A 169 3.42 7.84 19.26
C GLY A 169 2.63 9.11 19.61
N GLU A 170 2.34 9.97 18.64
CA GLU A 170 1.51 11.16 18.85
C GLU A 170 0.09 10.78 19.27
N ILE A 171 -0.41 11.41 20.35
CA ILE A 171 -1.78 11.20 20.82
C ILE A 171 -2.72 12.06 19.99
N VAL A 172 -3.62 11.40 19.27
CA VAL A 172 -4.54 12.04 18.33
C VAL A 172 -5.98 12.14 18.85
N GLY A 173 -6.26 11.50 19.98
CA GLY A 173 -7.61 11.50 20.56
C GLY A 173 -7.75 10.48 21.69
N SER A 174 -8.98 10.17 22.04
CA SER A 174 -9.29 9.16 23.05
C SER A 174 -10.58 8.42 22.71
N VAL A 175 -10.73 7.19 23.24
CA VAL A 175 -11.94 6.37 23.11
C VAL A 175 -12.54 6.19 24.51
N PRO A 176 -13.85 6.39 24.69
CA PRO A 176 -14.53 6.13 25.95
C PRO A 176 -14.28 4.71 26.47
N CYS A 177 -13.85 4.59 27.73
CA CYS A 177 -13.58 3.33 28.40
C CYS A 177 -13.84 3.52 29.91
N ALA A 178 -14.93 2.98 30.42
CA ALA A 178 -15.37 3.22 31.80
C ALA A 178 -14.36 2.85 32.87
N ASP A 179 -13.49 1.86 32.60
CA ASP A 179 -12.47 1.38 33.52
C ASP A 179 -11.09 2.04 33.32
N ALA A 180 -10.96 2.94 32.35
CA ALA A 180 -9.74 3.70 32.14
C ALA A 180 -9.67 4.88 33.12
N GLN A 181 -8.46 5.34 33.44
CA GLN A 181 -8.25 6.54 34.24
C GLN A 181 -8.89 7.75 33.53
N GLY A 182 -9.81 8.43 34.19
CA GLY A 182 -10.56 9.54 33.61
C GLY A 182 -11.69 9.14 32.65
N GLY A 183 -12.07 7.84 32.57
CA GLY A 183 -13.19 7.36 31.75
C GLY A 183 -12.92 7.28 30.25
N ALA A 184 -11.70 7.58 29.80
CA ALA A 184 -11.30 7.54 28.42
C ALA A 184 -9.88 6.98 28.26
N LEU A 185 -9.65 6.26 27.16
CA LEU A 185 -8.37 5.64 26.82
C LEU A 185 -7.69 6.47 25.73
N PRO A 186 -6.51 7.06 25.97
CA PRO A 186 -5.80 7.83 24.95
C PRO A 186 -5.35 6.91 23.80
N VAL A 187 -5.41 7.46 22.59
CA VAL A 187 -5.10 6.75 21.35
C VAL A 187 -3.95 7.44 20.64
N ALA A 188 -2.92 6.66 20.29
CA ALA A 188 -1.72 7.15 19.65
C ALA A 188 -1.45 6.48 18.29
N ALA A 189 -0.76 7.19 17.42
CA ALA A 189 -0.30 6.67 16.14
C ALA A 189 0.73 5.55 16.32
N ALA A 190 0.50 4.40 15.67
CA ALA A 190 1.41 3.26 15.74
C ALA A 190 2.68 3.44 14.88
N THR A 191 2.58 4.26 13.84
CA THR A 191 3.66 4.61 12.90
C THR A 191 3.56 6.08 12.54
N ALA A 192 4.63 6.67 12.00
CA ALA A 192 4.53 7.99 11.39
C ALA A 192 3.62 7.94 10.17
N GLY A 193 2.81 8.97 10.00
CA GLY A 193 1.95 9.20 8.84
C GLY A 193 2.56 10.24 7.92
N ARG A 194 3.06 9.80 6.77
CA ARG A 194 3.64 10.67 5.74
C ARG A 194 2.84 10.56 4.46
N ILE A 195 2.55 11.68 3.83
CA ILE A 195 1.83 11.74 2.56
C ILE A 195 2.50 12.71 1.58
N PRO A 196 2.44 12.45 0.26
CA PRO A 196 2.92 13.39 -0.74
C PRO A 196 1.92 14.55 -0.89
N LEU A 197 2.42 15.77 -0.81
CA LEU A 197 1.64 17.00 -0.98
C LEU A 197 2.30 17.91 -2.01
N LYS A 198 1.52 18.63 -2.79
CA LYS A 198 1.99 19.75 -3.60
C LYS A 198 2.20 20.98 -2.76
N ALA A 199 2.96 21.93 -3.28
CA ALA A 199 3.10 23.24 -2.66
C ALA A 199 1.72 23.92 -2.50
N GLY A 200 1.40 24.34 -1.27
CA GLY A 200 0.12 25.01 -0.93
C GLY A 200 -1.04 24.05 -0.65
N GLU A 201 -0.87 22.74 -0.80
CA GLU A 201 -1.89 21.78 -0.35
C GLU A 201 -1.84 21.63 1.18
N GLU A 202 -3.02 21.66 1.80
CA GLU A 202 -3.18 21.41 3.24
C GLU A 202 -3.67 19.98 3.49
N PRO A 203 -2.99 19.23 4.37
CA PRO A 203 -3.44 17.90 4.74
C PRO A 203 -4.65 17.96 5.67
N PHE A 204 -5.53 16.96 5.59
CA PHE A 204 -6.50 16.68 6.64
C PHE A 204 -6.14 15.40 7.39
N LEU A 205 -6.60 15.34 8.65
CA LEU A 205 -6.56 14.15 9.50
C LEU A 205 -7.97 13.83 9.99
N ARG A 206 -8.46 12.61 9.71
CA ARG A 206 -9.75 12.12 10.16
C ARG A 206 -9.57 10.81 10.94
N LEU A 207 -10.19 10.70 12.10
CA LEU A 207 -10.10 9.50 12.94
C LEU A 207 -11.26 8.55 12.65
N ILE A 208 -10.94 7.26 12.54
CA ILE A 208 -11.90 6.16 12.52
C ILE A 208 -11.64 5.33 13.78
N LEU A 209 -12.45 5.54 14.81
CA LEU A 209 -12.36 4.91 16.12
C LEU A 209 -13.69 4.26 16.49
N PRO A 210 -13.73 3.23 17.35
CA PRO A 210 -14.96 2.71 17.91
C PRO A 210 -15.60 3.74 18.85
N GLU A 211 -16.91 3.71 18.98
CA GLU A 211 -17.66 4.60 19.90
C GLU A 211 -17.23 4.41 21.36
N SER A 212 -16.88 3.20 21.76
CA SER A 212 -16.36 2.88 23.09
C SER A 212 -15.60 1.55 23.07
N VAL A 213 -14.80 1.31 24.11
CA VAL A 213 -14.12 0.02 24.32
C VAL A 213 -14.34 -0.46 25.76
N SER A 214 -14.41 -1.77 25.94
CA SER A 214 -14.53 -2.41 27.25
C SER A 214 -13.19 -2.97 27.70
N SER A 215 -12.87 -2.82 29.00
CA SER A 215 -11.69 -3.44 29.59
C SER A 215 -11.81 -4.97 29.66
N PRO A 216 -10.70 -5.73 29.61
CA PRO A 216 -9.33 -5.24 29.57
C PRO A 216 -8.90 -4.77 28.17
N VAL A 217 -8.16 -3.66 28.09
CA VAL A 217 -7.49 -3.19 26.91
C VAL A 217 -6.00 -3.11 27.21
N ALA A 218 -5.17 -3.77 26.43
CA ALA A 218 -3.73 -3.71 26.59
C ALA A 218 -3.15 -2.44 25.96
N GLN A 219 -2.07 -1.89 26.53
CA GLN A 219 -1.29 -0.86 25.85
C GLN A 219 -0.76 -1.42 24.51
N GLY A 220 -0.86 -0.65 23.44
CA GLY A 220 -0.49 -1.07 22.09
C GLY A 220 -1.58 -1.85 21.35
N GLN A 221 -2.73 -2.13 21.96
CA GLN A 221 -3.86 -2.77 21.28
C GLN A 221 -4.38 -1.87 20.16
N PHE A 222 -4.61 -2.46 18.99
CA PHE A 222 -5.20 -1.76 17.85
C PHE A 222 -6.61 -1.25 18.16
N LEU A 223 -6.89 0.01 17.83
CA LEU A 223 -8.19 0.65 18.09
C LEU A 223 -8.83 1.26 16.84
N GLY A 224 -8.11 1.46 15.76
CA GLY A 224 -8.66 2.07 14.55
C GLY A 224 -7.59 2.70 13.67
N TYR A 225 -7.99 3.69 12.88
CA TYR A 225 -7.11 4.36 11.92
C TYR A 225 -7.22 5.88 12.00
N ALA A 226 -6.10 6.57 11.76
CA ALA A 226 -6.10 7.94 11.27
C ALA A 226 -6.01 7.91 9.75
N ILE A 227 -6.94 8.59 9.10
CA ILE A 227 -6.96 8.80 7.65
C ILE A 227 -6.29 10.13 7.37
N LEU A 228 -5.26 10.09 6.53
CA LEU A 228 -4.55 11.28 6.05
C LEU A 228 -4.86 11.49 4.58
N GLY A 229 -5.07 12.74 4.19
CA GLY A 229 -5.36 13.08 2.81
C GLY A 229 -5.27 14.57 2.53
N THR A 230 -5.66 14.97 1.32
CA THR A 230 -5.77 16.36 0.88
C THR A 230 -7.03 16.54 0.06
N GLY A 231 -7.70 17.69 0.17
CA GLY A 231 -9.00 17.91 -0.46
C GLY A 231 -10.02 16.86 0.00
N GLU A 232 -10.51 16.03 -0.92
CA GLU A 232 -11.41 14.92 -0.64
C GLU A 232 -10.71 13.55 -0.77
N GLU A 233 -9.43 13.55 -1.17
CA GLU A 233 -8.68 12.31 -1.46
C GLU A 233 -8.01 11.76 -0.22
N GLU A 234 -8.26 10.47 0.06
CA GLU A 234 -7.59 9.71 1.10
C GLU A 234 -6.27 9.15 0.54
N LEU A 235 -5.13 9.53 1.15
CA LEU A 235 -3.80 9.17 0.68
C LEU A 235 -3.13 8.11 1.55
N ALA A 236 -3.40 8.08 2.86
CA ALA A 236 -2.81 7.09 3.76
C ALA A 236 -3.71 6.76 4.95
N ARG A 237 -3.51 5.56 5.49
CA ARG A 237 -4.11 5.07 6.74
C ARG A 237 -3.03 4.72 7.74
N VAL A 238 -3.04 5.41 8.88
CA VAL A 238 -2.12 5.16 9.98
C VAL A 238 -2.84 4.37 11.07
N PRO A 239 -2.35 3.16 11.45
CA PRO A 239 -2.97 2.40 12.53
C PRO A 239 -2.86 3.15 13.84
N LEU A 240 -3.94 3.14 14.62
CA LEU A 240 -4.03 3.75 15.93
C LEU A 240 -4.09 2.68 17.02
N ARG A 241 -3.39 2.93 18.12
CA ARG A 241 -3.27 1.99 19.24
C ARG A 241 -3.56 2.67 20.57
N ALA A 242 -4.00 1.87 21.54
CA ALA A 242 -4.13 2.31 22.92
C ALA A 242 -2.78 2.80 23.46
N ALA A 243 -2.68 4.07 23.86
CA ALA A 243 -1.46 4.62 24.45
C ALA A 243 -1.26 4.21 25.92
N ALA A 244 -2.34 3.75 26.58
CA ALA A 244 -2.33 3.22 27.94
C ALA A 244 -3.12 1.92 28.01
N GLN A 245 -3.01 1.21 29.13
CA GLN A 245 -3.84 0.05 29.43
C GLN A 245 -5.09 0.43 30.21
N ALA A 246 -6.19 -0.31 30.02
CA ALA A 246 -7.35 -0.30 30.91
C ALA A 246 -7.54 -1.70 31.46
N VAL A 247 -7.52 -1.86 32.78
CA VAL A 247 -7.71 -3.15 33.46
C VAL A 247 -9.04 -3.14 34.19
N ARG A 248 -9.75 -4.25 34.15
CA ARG A 248 -10.95 -4.40 34.99
C ARG A 248 -10.61 -4.17 36.45
N PRO A 249 -11.28 -3.24 37.14
CA PRO A 249 -11.05 -3.08 38.57
C PRO A 249 -11.35 -4.41 39.31
N ARG A 250 -10.40 -4.87 40.11
CA ARG A 250 -10.67 -6.01 40.99
C ARG A 250 -11.81 -5.62 41.96
N TRP A 251 -12.90 -6.33 41.90
CA TRP A 251 -14.01 -6.17 42.82
C TRP A 251 -13.50 -6.47 44.22
N THR A 252 -13.42 -5.45 45.07
CA THR A 252 -13.18 -5.63 46.49
C THR A 252 -14.50 -5.40 47.21
N TYR A 253 -14.78 -6.16 48.24
CA TYR A 253 -16.04 -6.07 49.04
C TYR A 253 -16.37 -4.61 49.43
N GLY A 254 -15.36 -3.79 49.76
CA GLY A 254 -15.52 -2.39 50.09
C GLY A 254 -16.06 -1.49 48.96
N ARG A 255 -15.66 -1.74 47.71
CA ARG A 255 -16.18 -0.96 46.56
C ARG A 255 -17.60 -1.37 46.16
N SER A 256 -17.95 -2.65 46.35
CA SER A 256 -19.31 -3.13 46.13
C SER A 256 -20.28 -2.52 47.19
N LEU A 257 -19.86 -2.46 48.43
CA LEU A 257 -20.61 -1.84 49.52
C LEU A 257 -20.81 -0.33 49.30
N GLN A 258 -19.78 0.38 48.90
CA GLN A 258 -19.88 1.81 48.60
C GLN A 258 -20.81 2.13 47.42
N ARG A 259 -20.85 1.31 46.35
CA ARG A 259 -21.79 1.47 45.24
C ARG A 259 -23.24 1.17 45.67
N VAL A 260 -23.47 0.13 46.45
CA VAL A 260 -24.79 -0.19 46.98
C VAL A 260 -25.28 0.92 47.91
N LEU A 261 -24.44 1.41 48.81
CA LEU A 261 -24.77 2.52 49.69
C LEU A 261 -25.03 3.82 48.93
N ALA A 262 -24.19 4.16 47.92
CA ALA A 262 -24.41 5.33 47.08
C ALA A 262 -25.73 5.26 46.30
N HIS A 263 -26.12 4.07 45.84
CA HIS A 263 -27.39 3.87 45.13
C HIS A 263 -28.60 3.98 46.13
N TRP A 264 -28.45 3.49 47.32
CA TRP A 264 -29.47 3.59 48.36
C TRP A 264 -29.69 5.02 48.83
N PHE A 265 -28.61 5.77 49.07
CA PHE A 265 -28.71 7.16 49.52
C PHE A 265 -29.13 8.13 48.39
N ALA A 266 -28.80 7.85 47.10
CA ALA A 266 -29.32 8.64 45.99
C ALA A 266 -30.81 8.40 45.68
N ALA A 267 -31.35 7.23 46.07
CA ALA A 267 -32.80 6.95 45.94
C ALA A 267 -33.66 7.60 47.01
N ASP A 268 -33.07 7.97 48.17
CA ASP A 268 -33.81 8.58 49.27
C ASP A 268 -34.03 10.10 49.11
N ASP A 269 -33.15 10.77 48.32
CA ASP A 269 -33.30 12.21 48.01
C ASP A 269 -34.40 12.50 46.97
N SER A 270 -34.81 11.50 46.17
CA SER A 270 -35.89 11.66 45.18
C SER A 270 -37.32 11.49 45.73
N GLN A 271 -37.48 11.19 47.04
CA GLN A 271 -38.77 11.08 47.73
C GLN A 271 -39.06 12.24 48.70
N ARG A 272 -38.23 13.30 48.70
CA ARG A 272 -38.38 14.46 49.59
C ARG A 272 -38.72 15.76 48.87
N GLU A 273 -39.23 15.69 47.62
CA GLU A 273 -39.87 16.84 46.95
C GLU A 273 -41.37 16.60 46.77
#